data_5ba1b07d34e5b67b6a1a7cd38c583df0
#
_entry.id   5ba1b07d34e5b67b6a1a7cd38c583df0
#
_cell.length_a   1.000
_cell.length_b   1.000
_cell.length_c   1.000
_cell.angle_alpha   90.00
_cell.angle_beta   90.00
_cell.angle_gamma   90.00
#
_symmetry.space_group_name_H-M   'P 1'
#
loop_
_entity.id
_entity.type
_entity.pdbx_description
1 polymer ?
#
loop_
_entity_poly.entity_id
_entity_poly.type
_entity_poly.pdbx_seq_one_letter_code
_entity_poly.pdbx_strand_id
1 'polypeptide(L)'
;MSGVSCFWRSLLFVPAHVEKFIDRAHERGADACILDLEDSVPLAQKSMARQALPAAAAKLQARGLDVLARINSLQGGGLDDLEVISSPSLRAVVLPKVGSAEDVRVVAAVLERLELERGLAKGGIGLLAQIEDVAALPRLDEIASASPRLLGMSLGPEDFCVSASMEALPETLFGPSQQVAFACRRAGILPFGYPDSIALFTDLPRLRHSVLLARQLGMVGAFCIHPAQVAVLNELFSPASEDVEYAEGLLAELANARAEGRGAFAYRGRMVDPPVVARALELLERHRASLRRLAALDHH
;
A
#
# COMPACT_ATOMS: atom_id res chain seq x y z
N MET A 1 18.50 -7.52 -7.11
CA MET A 1 17.32 -6.65 -7.15
C MET A 1 17.28 -5.86 -5.86
N SER A 2 17.71 -4.59 -5.88
CA SER A 2 17.56 -3.69 -4.73
C SER A 2 16.08 -3.26 -4.68
N GLY A 3 15.24 -4.16 -4.17
CA GLY A 3 13.85 -3.87 -3.95
C GLY A 3 13.72 -2.76 -2.92
N VAL A 4 13.16 -1.65 -3.33
CA VAL A 4 12.73 -0.59 -2.44
C VAL A 4 11.79 -1.23 -1.43
N SER A 5 12.29 -1.42 -0.22
CA SER A 5 11.47 -1.95 0.88
C SER A 5 10.44 -0.90 1.26
N CYS A 6 9.29 -0.91 0.60
CA CYS A 6 8.13 -0.12 1.00
C CYS A 6 7.44 -0.85 2.14
N PHE A 7 7.38 -0.23 3.30
CA PHE A 7 6.61 -0.74 4.42
C PHE A 7 5.60 0.32 4.81
N TRP A 8 4.37 0.17 4.34
CA TRP A 8 3.26 1.07 4.61
C TRP A 8 2.09 0.30 5.22
N ARG A 9 1.86 0.48 6.52
CA ARG A 9 0.70 -0.07 7.25
C ARG A 9 -0.55 0.77 6.97
N SER A 10 -0.37 2.08 6.90
CA SER A 10 -1.44 3.05 6.64
C SER A 10 -1.02 4.05 5.56
N LEU A 11 -1.90 4.22 4.56
CA LEU A 11 -1.75 5.17 3.47
C LEU A 11 -2.95 6.12 3.53
N LEU A 12 -2.74 7.34 4.07
CA LEU A 12 -3.81 8.29 4.33
C LEU A 12 -4.08 9.18 3.10
N PHE A 13 -5.30 9.12 2.56
CA PHE A 13 -5.74 10.05 1.54
C PHE A 13 -5.91 11.47 2.11
N VAL A 14 -5.39 12.45 1.37
CA VAL A 14 -5.48 13.87 1.68
C VAL A 14 -5.86 14.62 0.41
N PRO A 15 -7.02 15.30 0.35
CA PRO A 15 -7.41 16.10 -0.81
C PRO A 15 -6.37 17.15 -1.14
N ALA A 16 -5.80 17.11 -2.36
CA ALA A 16 -4.67 17.97 -2.76
C ALA A 16 -5.03 19.47 -2.91
N HIS A 17 -6.31 19.82 -2.83
CA HIS A 17 -6.80 21.20 -2.88
C HIS A 17 -7.02 21.82 -1.48
N VAL A 18 -6.87 21.06 -0.39
CA VAL A 18 -7.15 21.52 0.98
C VAL A 18 -5.85 21.70 1.77
N GLU A 19 -5.27 22.89 1.68
CA GLU A 19 -3.98 23.21 2.31
C GLU A 19 -3.96 22.87 3.82
N LYS A 20 -5.02 23.18 4.55
CA LYS A 20 -5.14 22.86 5.98
C LYS A 20 -4.95 21.35 6.28
N PHE A 21 -5.38 20.47 5.40
CA PHE A 21 -5.21 19.02 5.60
C PHE A 21 -3.79 18.59 5.22
N ILE A 22 -3.24 19.16 4.16
CA ILE A 22 -1.86 18.93 3.71
C ILE A 22 -0.89 19.31 4.83
N ASP A 23 -1.03 20.51 5.38
CA ASP A 23 -0.14 21.05 6.41
C ASP A 23 -0.03 20.17 7.65
N ARG A 24 -1.10 19.48 7.98
CA ARG A 24 -1.21 18.63 9.17
C ARG A 24 -1.11 17.13 8.88
N ALA A 25 -0.86 16.72 7.63
CA ALA A 25 -0.84 15.30 7.27
C ALA A 25 0.27 14.53 8.02
N HIS A 26 1.45 15.14 8.21
CA HIS A 26 2.57 14.55 8.93
C HIS A 26 2.29 14.31 10.42
N GLU A 27 1.35 15.06 11.03
CA GLU A 27 0.95 14.90 12.44
C GLU A 27 -0.01 13.69 12.65
N ARG A 28 -0.46 13.04 11.59
CA ARG A 28 -1.49 11.99 11.67
C ARG A 28 -0.93 10.60 11.92
N GLY A 29 0.38 10.44 11.91
CA GLY A 29 1.07 9.18 12.19
C GLY A 29 0.91 8.12 11.10
N ALA A 30 0.41 8.47 9.91
CA ALA A 30 0.35 7.55 8.78
C ALA A 30 1.76 7.24 8.25
N ASP A 31 1.96 6.01 7.76
CA ASP A 31 3.24 5.64 7.14
C ASP A 31 3.44 6.34 5.79
N ALA A 32 2.35 6.63 5.08
CA ALA A 32 2.37 7.40 3.84
C ALA A 32 1.15 8.32 3.72
N CYS A 33 1.32 9.41 2.98
CA CYS A 33 0.25 10.31 2.58
C CYS A 33 0.00 10.17 1.08
N ILE A 34 -1.27 10.06 0.68
CA ILE A 34 -1.69 10.09 -0.71
C ILE A 34 -2.34 11.44 -0.99
N LEU A 35 -1.64 12.33 -1.69
CA LEU A 35 -2.24 13.57 -2.19
C LEU A 35 -3.20 13.22 -3.33
N ASP A 36 -4.49 13.43 -3.10
CA ASP A 36 -5.52 13.00 -4.02
C ASP A 36 -5.90 14.09 -5.03
N LEU A 37 -5.85 13.76 -6.32
CA LEU A 37 -6.32 14.61 -7.43
C LEU A 37 -7.63 14.10 -8.04
N GLU A 38 -8.15 12.96 -7.59
CA GLU A 38 -9.32 12.31 -8.20
C GLU A 38 -10.62 12.73 -7.51
N ASP A 39 -11.28 11.79 -6.83
CA ASP A 39 -12.67 11.93 -6.36
C ASP A 39 -12.86 12.99 -5.27
N SER A 40 -11.86 13.17 -4.41
CA SER A 40 -11.96 14.16 -3.34
C SER A 40 -11.80 15.62 -3.82
N VAL A 41 -11.40 15.84 -5.08
CA VAL A 41 -11.15 17.18 -5.64
C VAL A 41 -12.26 17.57 -6.62
N PRO A 42 -13.02 18.65 -6.36
CA PRO A 42 -14.02 19.17 -7.29
C PRO A 42 -13.39 19.50 -8.67
N LEU A 43 -14.12 19.23 -9.75
CA LEU A 43 -13.64 19.41 -11.12
C LEU A 43 -13.02 20.80 -11.35
N ALA A 44 -13.67 21.86 -10.86
CA ALA A 44 -13.18 23.24 -11.00
C ALA A 44 -11.85 23.51 -10.26
N GLN A 45 -11.47 22.66 -9.33
CA GLN A 45 -10.25 22.82 -8.51
C GLN A 45 -9.12 21.88 -8.92
N LYS A 46 -9.35 20.92 -9.81
CA LYS A 46 -8.35 19.92 -10.22
C LYS A 46 -7.09 20.55 -10.79
N SER A 47 -7.21 21.59 -11.65
CA SER A 47 -6.04 22.25 -12.22
C SER A 47 -5.19 22.95 -11.15
N MET A 48 -5.81 23.64 -10.20
CA MET A 48 -5.12 24.29 -9.08
C MET A 48 -4.45 23.26 -8.17
N ALA A 49 -5.16 22.20 -7.80
CA ALA A 49 -4.63 21.12 -6.96
C ALA A 49 -3.41 20.43 -7.61
N ARG A 50 -3.49 20.16 -8.93
CA ARG A 50 -2.39 19.61 -9.73
C ARG A 50 -1.15 20.49 -9.66
N GLN A 51 -1.29 21.81 -9.87
CA GLN A 51 -0.16 22.73 -9.86
C GLN A 51 0.47 22.89 -8.46
N ALA A 52 -0.32 22.80 -7.40
CA ALA A 52 0.16 22.93 -6.03
C ALA A 52 0.84 21.65 -5.49
N LEU A 53 0.53 20.48 -6.08
CA LEU A 53 0.96 19.19 -5.55
C LEU A 53 2.48 19.01 -5.41
N PRO A 54 3.35 19.43 -6.36
CA PRO A 54 4.79 19.25 -6.22
C PRO A 54 5.35 19.97 -4.99
N ALA A 55 4.90 21.19 -4.71
CA ALA A 55 5.31 21.93 -3.52
C ALA A 55 4.79 21.29 -2.22
N ALA A 56 3.54 20.82 -2.23
CA ALA A 56 2.95 20.09 -1.12
C ALA A 56 3.72 18.78 -0.83
N ALA A 57 4.07 18.03 -1.87
CA ALA A 57 4.85 16.81 -1.74
C ALA A 57 6.24 17.06 -1.14
N ALA A 58 6.95 18.08 -1.63
CA ALA A 58 8.25 18.47 -1.10
C ALA A 58 8.17 18.86 0.39
N LYS A 59 7.14 19.63 0.78
CA LYS A 59 6.89 20.03 2.17
C LYS A 59 6.67 18.83 3.10
N LEU A 60 5.87 17.86 2.68
CA LEU A 60 5.59 16.66 3.46
C LEU A 60 6.79 15.71 3.53
N GLN A 61 7.50 15.53 2.41
CA GLN A 61 8.74 14.74 2.39
C GLN A 61 9.80 15.31 3.34
N ALA A 62 9.96 16.63 3.38
CA ALA A 62 10.87 17.30 4.31
C ALA A 62 10.51 17.08 5.79
N ARG A 63 9.29 16.60 6.08
CA ARG A 63 8.82 16.19 7.42
C ARG A 63 8.92 14.67 7.63
N GLY A 64 9.67 13.95 6.78
CA GLY A 64 9.90 12.51 6.89
C GLY A 64 8.75 11.62 6.42
N LEU A 65 7.70 12.18 5.78
CA LEU A 65 6.56 11.41 5.31
C LEU A 65 6.79 10.90 3.89
N ASP A 66 6.50 9.62 3.63
CA ASP A 66 6.41 9.13 2.25
C ASP A 66 5.18 9.73 1.57
N VAL A 67 5.38 10.37 0.42
CA VAL A 67 4.32 11.03 -0.32
C VAL A 67 4.01 10.27 -1.60
N LEU A 68 2.74 9.94 -1.77
CA LEU A 68 2.17 9.38 -2.98
C LEU A 68 1.18 10.38 -3.57
N ALA A 69 0.82 10.22 -4.84
CA ALA A 69 -0.26 10.98 -5.44
C ALA A 69 -1.24 10.05 -6.13
N ARG A 70 -2.54 10.16 -5.84
CA ARG A 70 -3.56 9.53 -6.66
C ARG A 70 -3.92 10.47 -7.80
N ILE A 71 -3.62 10.03 -9.03
CA ILE A 71 -3.96 10.76 -10.25
C ILE A 71 -5.42 10.53 -10.65
N ASN A 72 -5.94 11.33 -11.56
CA ASN A 72 -7.22 11.03 -12.19
C ASN A 72 -7.11 9.74 -13.02
N SER A 73 -8.22 9.11 -13.35
CA SER A 73 -8.23 8.00 -14.31
C SER A 73 -7.58 8.41 -15.63
N LEU A 74 -7.08 7.45 -16.43
CA LEU A 74 -6.43 7.76 -17.70
C LEU A 74 -7.37 8.53 -18.63
N GLN A 75 -8.66 8.19 -18.63
CA GLN A 75 -9.70 8.90 -19.39
C GLN A 75 -10.05 10.28 -18.80
N GLY A 76 -9.80 10.49 -17.51
CA GLY A 76 -10.07 11.71 -16.76
C GLY A 76 -8.90 12.70 -16.71
N GLY A 77 -7.83 12.50 -17.48
CA GLY A 77 -6.67 13.38 -17.52
C GLY A 77 -5.52 12.98 -16.62
N GLY A 78 -5.44 11.72 -16.23
CA GLY A 78 -4.36 11.19 -15.38
C GLY A 78 -2.97 11.36 -15.99
N LEU A 79 -2.84 11.32 -17.32
CA LEU A 79 -1.55 11.58 -17.98
C LEU A 79 -1.11 13.04 -17.83
N ASP A 80 -2.05 14.00 -17.90
CA ASP A 80 -1.75 15.41 -17.66
C ASP A 80 -1.34 15.66 -16.20
N ASP A 81 -1.90 14.87 -15.26
CA ASP A 81 -1.47 14.91 -13.86
C ASP A 81 0.02 14.54 -13.76
N LEU A 82 0.44 13.44 -14.38
CA LEU A 82 1.83 12.96 -14.37
C LEU A 82 2.81 14.01 -14.88
N GLU A 83 2.44 14.73 -15.95
CA GLU A 83 3.25 15.80 -16.54
C GLU A 83 3.55 16.95 -15.54
N VAL A 84 2.75 17.12 -14.52
CA VAL A 84 2.95 18.19 -13.53
C VAL A 84 3.58 17.63 -12.24
N ILE A 85 3.06 16.50 -11.73
CA ILE A 85 3.37 16.05 -10.37
C ILE A 85 4.68 15.25 -10.24
N SER A 86 5.22 14.70 -11.34
CA SER A 86 6.41 13.86 -11.28
C SER A 86 7.62 14.64 -10.79
N SER A 87 8.04 14.38 -9.57
CA SER A 87 9.10 15.08 -8.86
C SER A 87 9.89 14.13 -7.94
N PRO A 88 11.08 14.51 -7.49
CA PRO A 88 11.88 13.66 -6.60
C PRO A 88 11.22 13.43 -5.22
N SER A 89 10.25 14.25 -4.86
CA SER A 89 9.51 14.14 -3.60
C SER A 89 8.37 13.13 -3.64
N LEU A 90 8.06 12.58 -4.83
CA LEU A 90 7.00 11.61 -4.99
C LEU A 90 7.56 10.18 -4.95
N ARG A 91 7.08 9.40 -3.99
CA ARG A 91 7.50 8.00 -3.81
C ARG A 91 6.82 7.05 -4.78
N ALA A 92 5.53 7.26 -5.01
CA ALA A 92 4.73 6.46 -5.94
C ALA A 92 3.50 7.23 -6.43
N VAL A 93 2.93 6.76 -7.53
CA VAL A 93 1.63 7.16 -8.06
C VAL A 93 0.62 6.06 -7.76
N VAL A 94 -0.55 6.44 -7.27
CA VAL A 94 -1.73 5.57 -7.16
C VAL A 94 -2.57 5.77 -8.42
N LEU A 95 -2.70 4.70 -9.20
CA LEU A 95 -3.47 4.66 -10.44
C LEU A 95 -4.86 4.07 -10.14
N PRO A 96 -5.93 4.88 -10.20
CA PRO A 96 -7.29 4.41 -9.98
C PRO A 96 -7.83 3.69 -11.23
N LYS A 97 -8.89 2.92 -11.03
CA LYS A 97 -9.72 2.32 -12.10
C LYS A 97 -8.92 1.50 -13.12
N VAL A 98 -7.92 0.75 -12.62
CA VAL A 98 -7.10 -0.11 -13.48
C VAL A 98 -7.92 -1.30 -13.97
N GLY A 99 -8.13 -1.38 -15.27
CA GLY A 99 -8.87 -2.45 -15.94
C GLY A 99 -7.99 -3.46 -16.69
N SER A 100 -6.73 -3.11 -16.97
CA SER A 100 -5.83 -3.93 -17.79
C SER A 100 -4.35 -3.71 -17.45
N ALA A 101 -3.51 -4.65 -17.90
CA ALA A 101 -2.04 -4.50 -17.85
C ALA A 101 -1.55 -3.29 -18.66
N GLU A 102 -2.28 -2.91 -19.71
CA GLU A 102 -1.91 -1.77 -20.57
C GLU A 102 -2.03 -0.44 -19.83
N ASP A 103 -3.01 -0.28 -18.95
CA ASP A 103 -3.14 0.93 -18.13
C ASP A 103 -1.88 1.16 -17.30
N VAL A 104 -1.35 0.09 -16.70
CA VAL A 104 -0.11 0.15 -15.91
C VAL A 104 1.11 0.44 -16.80
N ARG A 105 1.20 -0.19 -17.98
CA ARG A 105 2.33 0.00 -18.91
C ARG A 105 2.40 1.42 -19.45
N VAL A 106 1.26 2.00 -19.83
CA VAL A 106 1.17 3.39 -20.32
C VAL A 106 1.70 4.36 -19.26
N VAL A 107 1.24 4.24 -18.03
CA VAL A 107 1.71 5.09 -16.92
C VAL A 107 3.21 4.86 -16.65
N ALA A 108 3.65 3.61 -16.65
CA ALA A 108 5.07 3.29 -16.44
C ALA A 108 5.98 3.89 -17.51
N ALA A 109 5.56 3.89 -18.78
CA ALA A 109 6.30 4.48 -19.89
C ALA A 109 6.37 6.02 -19.79
N VAL A 110 5.26 6.67 -19.41
CA VAL A 110 5.24 8.11 -19.19
C VAL A 110 6.16 8.50 -18.04
N LEU A 111 6.13 7.78 -16.92
CA LEU A 111 7.04 8.02 -15.79
C LEU A 111 8.50 7.83 -16.18
N GLU A 112 8.84 6.80 -16.99
CA GLU A 112 10.22 6.59 -17.46
C GLU A 112 10.73 7.76 -18.31
N ARG A 113 9.88 8.27 -19.22
CA ARG A 113 10.19 9.46 -20.01
C ARG A 113 10.41 10.69 -19.11
N LEU A 114 9.47 10.96 -18.18
CA LEU A 114 9.54 12.12 -17.29
C LEU A 114 10.76 12.07 -16.34
N GLU A 115 11.09 10.90 -15.83
CA GLU A 115 12.31 10.72 -15.02
C GLU A 115 13.57 11.07 -15.84
N LEU A 116 13.64 10.59 -17.08
CA LEU A 116 14.79 10.90 -17.95
C LEU A 116 14.86 12.40 -18.28
N GLU A 117 13.74 13.01 -18.70
CA GLU A 117 13.68 14.44 -19.09
C GLU A 117 14.02 15.38 -17.90
N ARG A 118 13.70 14.95 -16.67
CA ARG A 118 13.89 15.75 -15.44
C ARG A 118 15.13 15.39 -14.64
N GLY A 119 15.93 14.45 -15.13
CA GLY A 119 17.13 13.98 -14.43
C GLY A 119 16.83 13.28 -13.09
N LEU A 120 15.64 12.66 -12.97
CA LEU A 120 15.26 11.89 -11.79
C LEU A 120 15.88 10.48 -11.86
N ALA A 121 15.94 9.81 -10.70
CA ALA A 121 16.39 8.42 -10.66
C ALA A 121 15.46 7.51 -11.48
N LYS A 122 16.04 6.73 -12.40
CA LYS A 122 15.28 5.76 -13.19
C LYS A 122 14.57 4.75 -12.27
N GLY A 123 13.25 4.62 -12.42
CA GLY A 123 12.42 3.77 -11.56
C GLY A 123 12.24 4.33 -10.14
N GLY A 124 12.55 5.62 -9.92
CA GLY A 124 12.43 6.28 -8.62
C GLY A 124 10.99 6.44 -8.17
N ILE A 125 10.06 6.61 -9.11
CA ILE A 125 8.62 6.72 -8.84
C ILE A 125 7.96 5.37 -9.09
N GLY A 126 7.43 4.76 -8.02
CA GLY A 126 6.68 3.50 -8.09
C GLY A 126 5.23 3.68 -8.49
N LEU A 127 4.50 2.57 -8.61
CA LEU A 127 3.07 2.53 -8.90
C LEU A 127 2.32 1.68 -7.87
N LEU A 128 1.11 2.10 -7.50
CA LEU A 128 0.10 1.29 -6.85
C LEU A 128 -1.15 1.28 -7.74
N ALA A 129 -1.72 0.11 -8.02
CA ALA A 129 -2.92 -0.01 -8.84
C ALA A 129 -4.16 -0.25 -7.96
N GLN A 130 -5.23 0.51 -8.21
CA GLN A 130 -6.54 0.27 -7.59
C GLN A 130 -7.45 -0.47 -8.58
N ILE A 131 -7.96 -1.61 -8.12
CA ILE A 131 -8.91 -2.45 -8.84
C ILE A 131 -10.31 -2.06 -8.38
N GLU A 132 -11.07 -1.47 -9.27
CA GLU A 132 -12.34 -0.80 -8.95
C GLU A 132 -13.50 -1.28 -9.85
N ASP A 133 -13.21 -2.19 -10.78
CA ASP A 133 -14.18 -2.78 -11.69
C ASP A 133 -14.14 -4.32 -11.60
N VAL A 134 -15.29 -4.95 -11.52
CA VAL A 134 -15.43 -6.41 -11.52
C VAL A 134 -14.85 -7.05 -12.77
N ALA A 135 -14.87 -6.35 -13.91
CA ALA A 135 -14.29 -6.81 -15.17
C ALA A 135 -12.75 -6.92 -15.13
N ALA A 136 -12.08 -6.29 -14.16
CA ALA A 136 -10.64 -6.41 -13.97
C ALA A 136 -10.23 -7.71 -13.27
N LEU A 137 -11.12 -8.37 -12.51
CA LEU A 137 -10.80 -9.59 -11.75
C LEU A 137 -10.16 -10.70 -12.58
N PRO A 138 -10.66 -11.05 -13.78
CA PRO A 138 -10.03 -12.08 -14.61
C PRO A 138 -8.61 -11.75 -15.10
N ARG A 139 -8.18 -10.47 -14.99
CA ARG A 139 -6.90 -9.95 -15.48
C ARG A 139 -5.89 -9.62 -14.39
N LEU A 140 -6.19 -9.94 -13.13
CA LEU A 140 -5.35 -9.53 -11.98
C LEU A 140 -3.89 -9.97 -12.13
N ASP A 141 -3.61 -11.18 -12.64
CA ASP A 141 -2.25 -11.67 -12.81
C ASP A 141 -1.48 -10.90 -13.90
N GLU A 142 -2.16 -10.55 -14.99
CA GLU A 142 -1.58 -9.72 -16.04
C GLU A 142 -1.29 -8.30 -15.54
N ILE A 143 -2.23 -7.70 -14.78
CA ILE A 143 -2.07 -6.39 -14.16
C ILE A 143 -0.91 -6.41 -13.17
N ALA A 144 -0.88 -7.40 -12.27
CA ALA A 144 0.14 -7.52 -11.23
C ALA A 144 1.58 -7.65 -11.79
N SER A 145 1.71 -8.23 -12.98
CA SER A 145 3.00 -8.47 -13.66
C SER A 145 3.33 -7.42 -14.73
N ALA A 146 2.51 -6.37 -14.88
CA ALA A 146 2.57 -5.46 -16.03
C ALA A 146 3.83 -4.58 -16.07
N SER A 147 4.43 -4.26 -14.91
CA SER A 147 5.61 -3.39 -14.83
C SER A 147 6.40 -3.67 -13.55
N PRO A 148 7.76 -3.62 -13.61
CA PRO A 148 8.60 -3.70 -12.41
C PRO A 148 8.44 -2.48 -11.48
N ARG A 149 7.77 -1.39 -11.92
CA ARG A 149 7.43 -0.23 -11.10
C ARG A 149 6.23 -0.49 -10.20
N LEU A 150 5.42 -1.52 -10.49
CA LEU A 150 4.23 -1.82 -9.69
C LEU A 150 4.66 -2.40 -8.34
N LEU A 151 4.45 -1.62 -7.29
CA LEU A 151 4.80 -1.97 -5.92
C LEU A 151 3.71 -2.80 -5.25
N GLY A 152 2.46 -2.61 -5.66
CA GLY A 152 1.32 -3.31 -5.08
C GLY A 152 -0.01 -2.98 -5.73
N MET A 153 -1.04 -3.70 -5.29
CA MET A 153 -2.42 -3.46 -5.71
C MET A 153 -3.35 -3.40 -4.50
N SER A 154 -4.48 -2.73 -4.68
CA SER A 154 -5.58 -2.68 -3.73
C SER A 154 -6.90 -2.83 -4.45
N LEU A 155 -7.90 -3.41 -3.78
CA LEU A 155 -9.29 -3.26 -4.19
C LEU A 155 -9.78 -1.87 -3.75
N GLY A 156 -10.44 -1.11 -4.63
CA GLY A 156 -11.17 0.11 -4.29
C GLY A 156 -12.63 -0.25 -3.98
N PRO A 157 -13.00 -0.43 -2.70
CA PRO A 157 -14.24 -1.13 -2.33
C PRO A 157 -15.51 -0.42 -2.80
N GLU A 158 -15.53 0.91 -2.79
CA GLU A 158 -16.75 1.67 -3.11
C GLU A 158 -17.11 1.53 -4.60
N ASP A 159 -16.22 1.90 -5.49
CA ASP A 159 -16.44 1.80 -6.94
C ASP A 159 -16.56 0.35 -7.40
N PHE A 160 -15.79 -0.56 -6.80
CA PHE A 160 -15.91 -1.98 -7.08
C PHE A 160 -17.31 -2.52 -6.75
N CYS A 161 -17.87 -2.13 -5.61
CA CYS A 161 -19.23 -2.54 -5.24
C CYS A 161 -20.31 -1.97 -6.18
N VAL A 162 -20.12 -0.73 -6.65
CA VAL A 162 -20.97 -0.14 -7.69
C VAL A 162 -20.89 -0.97 -8.98
N SER A 163 -19.66 -1.27 -9.46
CA SER A 163 -19.44 -2.07 -10.67
C SER A 163 -20.04 -3.49 -10.55
N ALA A 164 -19.95 -4.10 -9.36
CA ALA A 164 -20.47 -5.44 -9.11
C ALA A 164 -21.95 -5.48 -8.72
N SER A 165 -22.60 -4.31 -8.54
CA SER A 165 -23.97 -4.19 -8.03
C SER A 165 -24.18 -4.92 -6.68
N MET A 166 -23.22 -4.76 -5.76
CA MET A 166 -23.23 -5.40 -4.45
C MET A 166 -23.02 -4.41 -3.30
N GLU A 167 -23.35 -4.80 -2.08
CA GLU A 167 -23.08 -4.01 -0.89
C GLU A 167 -21.63 -4.15 -0.42
N ALA A 168 -21.06 -3.07 0.13
CA ALA A 168 -19.70 -3.07 0.67
C ALA A 168 -19.69 -3.65 2.10
N LEU A 169 -19.67 -4.98 2.18
CA LEU A 169 -19.64 -5.75 3.43
C LEU A 169 -18.41 -6.67 3.45
N PRO A 170 -17.93 -7.06 4.65
CA PRO A 170 -16.83 -8.01 4.76
C PRO A 170 -17.08 -9.31 3.98
N GLU A 171 -18.30 -9.82 4.03
CA GLU A 171 -18.71 -11.08 3.40
C GLU A 171 -18.65 -11.01 1.86
N THR A 172 -19.03 -9.87 1.28
CA THR A 172 -19.05 -9.68 -0.18
C THR A 172 -17.68 -9.30 -0.73
N LEU A 173 -16.90 -8.54 0.03
CA LEU A 173 -15.58 -8.05 -0.37
C LEU A 173 -14.44 -9.03 -0.07
N PHE A 174 -14.65 -10.05 0.76
CA PHE A 174 -13.62 -11.02 1.12
C PHE A 174 -13.06 -11.74 -0.11
N GLY A 175 -13.93 -12.30 -0.96
CA GLY A 175 -13.52 -13.04 -2.15
C GLY A 175 -12.71 -12.20 -3.15
N PRO A 176 -13.19 -11.04 -3.58
CA PRO A 176 -12.41 -10.13 -4.44
C PRO A 176 -11.08 -9.68 -3.82
N SER A 177 -11.06 -9.33 -2.53
CA SER A 177 -9.83 -8.96 -1.82
C SER A 177 -8.81 -10.11 -1.78
N GLN A 178 -9.28 -11.34 -1.59
CA GLN A 178 -8.43 -12.54 -1.62
C GLN A 178 -7.81 -12.76 -3.01
N GLN A 179 -8.58 -12.55 -4.09
CA GLN A 179 -8.07 -12.67 -5.46
C GLN A 179 -6.95 -11.64 -5.73
N VAL A 180 -7.13 -10.38 -5.30
CA VAL A 180 -6.10 -9.34 -5.38
C VAL A 180 -4.85 -9.75 -4.59
N ALA A 181 -5.02 -10.25 -3.36
CA ALA A 181 -3.89 -10.70 -2.55
C ALA A 181 -3.11 -11.85 -3.22
N PHE A 182 -3.80 -12.81 -3.79
CA PHE A 182 -3.16 -13.93 -4.49
C PHE A 182 -2.40 -13.48 -5.76
N ALA A 183 -2.98 -12.58 -6.56
CA ALA A 183 -2.30 -12.04 -7.72
C ALA A 183 -1.03 -11.26 -7.33
N CYS A 184 -1.11 -10.41 -6.30
CA CYS A 184 0.06 -9.71 -5.75
C CYS A 184 1.16 -10.69 -5.32
N ARG A 185 0.80 -11.74 -4.58
CA ARG A 185 1.78 -12.74 -4.09
C ARG A 185 2.44 -13.51 -5.21
N ARG A 186 1.69 -13.89 -6.28
CA ARG A 186 2.26 -14.54 -7.47
C ARG A 186 3.25 -13.65 -8.21
N ALA A 187 2.97 -12.34 -8.28
CA ALA A 187 3.83 -11.36 -8.93
C ALA A 187 4.98 -10.84 -8.04
N GLY A 188 5.00 -11.18 -6.74
CA GLY A 188 6.00 -10.68 -5.79
C GLY A 188 5.84 -9.20 -5.41
N ILE A 189 4.63 -8.65 -5.54
CA ILE A 189 4.25 -7.29 -5.14
C ILE A 189 3.37 -7.29 -3.88
N LEU A 190 3.07 -6.11 -3.33
CA LEU A 190 2.40 -5.95 -2.05
C LEU A 190 0.87 -5.86 -2.20
N PRO A 191 0.09 -6.67 -1.47
CA PRO A 191 -1.36 -6.51 -1.39
C PRO A 191 -1.74 -5.51 -0.30
N PHE A 192 -2.58 -4.52 -0.66
CA PHE A 192 -3.12 -3.52 0.25
C PHE A 192 -4.64 -3.59 0.33
N GLY A 193 -5.19 -3.15 1.47
CA GLY A 193 -6.62 -3.02 1.68
C GLY A 193 -7.16 -3.89 2.82
N TYR A 194 -8.45 -3.86 2.99
CA TYR A 194 -9.24 -4.72 3.87
C TYR A 194 -10.63 -4.94 3.26
N PRO A 195 -11.28 -6.07 3.54
CA PRO A 195 -12.55 -6.42 2.92
C PRO A 195 -13.72 -5.70 3.60
N ASP A 196 -13.83 -4.39 3.45
CA ASP A 196 -14.95 -3.58 3.98
C ASP A 196 -14.96 -2.19 3.32
N SER A 197 -16.02 -1.43 3.55
CA SER A 197 -16.13 -0.04 3.13
C SER A 197 -15.07 0.85 3.80
N ILE A 198 -14.32 1.60 3.01
CA ILE A 198 -13.37 2.60 3.51
C ILE A 198 -14.08 3.81 4.12
N ALA A 199 -15.36 4.05 3.76
CA ALA A 199 -16.15 5.18 4.20
C ALA A 199 -16.62 5.07 5.67
N LEU A 200 -16.58 3.89 6.26
CA LEU A 200 -17.00 3.66 7.65
C LEU A 200 -15.87 3.97 8.64
N PHE A 201 -15.46 5.23 8.75
CA PHE A 201 -14.36 5.64 9.62
C PHE A 201 -14.75 5.89 11.08
N THR A 202 -16.05 5.87 11.42
CA THR A 202 -16.55 6.06 12.80
C THR A 202 -16.73 4.74 13.54
N ASP A 203 -16.94 3.62 12.84
CA ASP A 203 -17.09 2.28 13.43
C ASP A 203 -15.73 1.59 13.55
N LEU A 204 -14.94 2.00 14.53
CA LEU A 204 -13.62 1.43 14.76
C LEU A 204 -13.64 -0.06 15.16
N PRO A 205 -14.60 -0.58 15.95
CA PRO A 205 -14.72 -2.02 16.17
C PRO A 205 -14.88 -2.84 14.88
N ARG A 206 -15.74 -2.42 13.96
CA ARG A 206 -15.91 -3.06 12.66
C ARG A 206 -14.63 -2.96 11.81
N LEU A 207 -13.99 -1.79 11.79
CA LEU A 207 -12.71 -1.61 11.10
C LEU A 207 -11.66 -2.59 11.64
N ARG A 208 -11.52 -2.73 12.97
CA ARG A 208 -10.58 -3.67 13.58
C ARG A 208 -10.82 -5.10 13.13
N HIS A 209 -12.08 -5.53 13.10
CA HIS A 209 -12.45 -6.86 12.60
C HIS A 209 -12.01 -7.06 11.14
N SER A 210 -12.32 -6.11 10.26
CA SER A 210 -12.01 -6.18 8.83
C SER A 210 -10.50 -6.13 8.57
N VAL A 211 -9.74 -5.37 9.35
CA VAL A 211 -8.26 -5.34 9.26
C VAL A 211 -7.63 -6.66 9.75
N LEU A 212 -8.20 -7.30 10.77
CA LEU A 212 -7.75 -8.63 11.19
C LEU A 212 -8.00 -9.68 10.09
N LEU A 213 -9.14 -9.64 9.40
CA LEU A 213 -9.39 -10.47 8.22
C LEU A 213 -8.37 -10.19 7.11
N ALA A 214 -8.06 -8.91 6.86
CA ALA A 214 -7.04 -8.51 5.88
C ALA A 214 -5.67 -9.11 6.19
N ARG A 215 -5.23 -9.07 7.46
CA ARG A 215 -3.99 -9.74 7.89
C ARG A 215 -4.01 -11.24 7.59
N GLN A 216 -5.13 -11.90 7.86
CA GLN A 216 -5.30 -13.35 7.58
C GLN A 216 -5.24 -13.65 6.09
N LEU A 217 -5.70 -12.73 5.23
CA LEU A 217 -5.55 -12.79 3.78
C LEU A 217 -4.11 -12.50 3.30
N GLY A 218 -3.21 -12.05 4.17
CA GLY A 218 -1.83 -11.70 3.83
C GLY A 218 -1.65 -10.27 3.31
N MET A 219 -2.63 -9.36 3.51
CA MET A 219 -2.47 -7.94 3.27
C MET A 219 -1.39 -7.36 4.20
N VAL A 220 -0.69 -6.32 3.73
CA VAL A 220 0.45 -5.73 4.45
C VAL A 220 0.18 -4.35 5.02
N GLY A 221 -0.87 -3.69 4.56
CA GLY A 221 -1.31 -2.36 4.94
C GLY A 221 -2.60 -2.01 4.22
N ALA A 222 -3.12 -0.80 4.42
CA ALA A 222 -4.35 -0.37 3.78
C ALA A 222 -4.41 1.13 3.55
N PHE A 223 -5.23 1.54 2.60
CA PHE A 223 -5.65 2.91 2.39
C PHE A 223 -6.67 3.32 3.45
N CYS A 224 -6.64 4.59 3.85
CA CYS A 224 -7.61 5.18 4.78
C CYS A 224 -7.89 6.63 4.42
N ILE A 225 -9.08 7.12 4.80
CA ILE A 225 -9.57 8.46 4.49
C ILE A 225 -9.67 9.36 5.72
N HIS A 226 -9.48 8.80 6.92
CA HIS A 226 -9.64 9.54 8.17
C HIS A 226 -8.53 9.20 9.16
N PRO A 227 -7.99 10.19 9.92
CA PRO A 227 -6.93 9.95 10.90
C PRO A 227 -7.26 8.90 11.97
N ALA A 228 -8.53 8.74 12.36
CA ALA A 228 -8.93 7.72 13.33
C ALA A 228 -8.65 6.27 12.84
N GLN A 229 -8.63 6.04 11.53
CA GLN A 229 -8.32 4.74 10.94
C GLN A 229 -6.82 4.44 11.02
N VAL A 230 -5.95 5.47 10.97
CA VAL A 230 -4.48 5.32 10.94
C VAL A 230 -3.96 4.52 12.14
N ALA A 231 -4.41 4.87 13.35
CA ALA A 231 -3.96 4.20 14.58
C ALA A 231 -4.31 2.70 14.54
N VAL A 232 -5.52 2.35 14.09
CA VAL A 232 -5.98 0.96 13.96
C VAL A 232 -5.15 0.19 12.94
N LEU A 233 -4.88 0.79 11.77
CA LEU A 233 -4.08 0.17 10.73
C LEU A 233 -2.63 -0.04 11.19
N ASN A 234 -2.02 0.98 11.80
CA ASN A 234 -0.65 0.89 12.32
C ASN A 234 -0.51 -0.20 13.40
N GLU A 235 -1.47 -0.27 14.31
CA GLU A 235 -1.48 -1.30 15.36
C GLU A 235 -1.61 -2.70 14.75
N LEU A 236 -2.66 -2.92 13.95
CA LEU A 236 -3.02 -4.27 13.52
C LEU A 236 -2.16 -4.81 12.37
N PHE A 237 -1.60 -3.97 11.51
CA PHE A 237 -0.63 -4.43 10.49
C PHE A 237 0.81 -4.55 11.03
N SER A 238 1.10 -4.08 12.22
CA SER A 238 2.37 -4.38 12.90
C SER A 238 2.40 -5.82 13.39
N PRO A 239 3.56 -6.48 13.33
CA PRO A 239 3.74 -7.75 14.02
C PRO A 239 3.51 -7.59 15.53
N ALA A 240 2.74 -8.49 16.13
CA ALA A 240 2.55 -8.50 17.59
C ALA A 240 3.86 -8.89 18.30
N SER A 241 4.12 -8.33 19.49
CA SER A 241 5.34 -8.61 20.24
C SER A 241 5.53 -10.11 20.52
N GLU A 242 4.43 -10.82 20.83
CA GLU A 242 4.44 -12.26 21.06
C GLU A 242 4.85 -13.06 19.80
N ASP A 243 4.38 -12.61 18.60
CA ASP A 243 4.75 -13.23 17.34
C ASP A 243 6.24 -13.00 17.00
N VAL A 244 6.75 -11.80 17.32
CA VAL A 244 8.17 -11.45 17.16
C VAL A 244 9.04 -12.31 18.06
N GLU A 245 8.72 -12.38 19.36
CA GLU A 245 9.44 -13.22 20.33
C GLU A 245 9.42 -14.70 19.93
N TYR A 246 8.26 -15.19 19.46
CA TYR A 246 8.15 -16.55 18.95
C TYR A 246 9.07 -16.78 17.75
N ALA A 247 9.09 -15.87 16.78
CA ALA A 247 9.90 -15.98 15.58
C ALA A 247 11.40 -15.91 15.88
N GLU A 248 11.84 -15.03 16.79
CA GLU A 248 13.24 -14.93 17.22
C GLU A 248 13.71 -16.22 17.93
N GLY A 249 12.93 -16.72 18.87
CA GLY A 249 13.26 -17.95 19.59
C GLY A 249 13.25 -19.19 18.67
N LEU A 250 12.32 -19.24 17.69
CA LEU A 250 12.29 -20.29 16.68
C LEU A 250 13.56 -20.29 15.82
N LEU A 251 14.04 -19.11 15.37
CA LEU A 251 15.25 -19.02 14.56
C LEU A 251 16.53 -19.33 15.35
N ALA A 252 16.56 -19.00 16.65
CA ALA A 252 17.65 -19.41 17.53
C ALA A 252 17.72 -20.94 17.66
N GLU A 253 16.56 -21.61 17.87
CA GLU A 253 16.51 -23.07 17.95
C GLU A 253 16.79 -23.74 16.59
N LEU A 254 16.43 -23.12 15.48
CA LEU A 254 16.82 -23.60 14.14
C LEU A 254 18.34 -23.68 13.97
N ALA A 255 19.09 -22.71 14.51
CA ALA A 255 20.55 -22.74 14.45
C ALA A 255 21.12 -23.94 15.22
N ASN A 256 20.57 -24.26 16.41
CA ASN A 256 20.93 -25.42 17.20
C ASN A 256 20.59 -26.74 16.47
N ALA A 257 19.36 -26.83 15.94
CA ALA A 257 18.91 -28.01 15.21
C ALA A 257 19.78 -28.31 13.98
N ARG A 258 20.19 -27.27 13.24
CA ARG A 258 21.11 -27.41 12.10
C ARG A 258 22.50 -27.88 12.51
N ALA A 259 23.04 -27.39 13.62
CA ALA A 259 24.33 -27.83 14.15
C ALA A 259 24.30 -29.33 14.53
N GLU A 260 23.13 -29.82 14.91
CA GLU A 260 22.92 -31.24 15.24
C GLU A 260 22.47 -32.12 14.03
N GLY A 261 22.42 -31.52 12.80
CA GLY A 261 22.02 -32.23 11.58
C GLY A 261 20.53 -32.56 11.48
N ARG A 262 19.67 -31.91 12.28
CA ARG A 262 18.20 -32.10 12.26
C ARG A 262 17.54 -31.18 11.26
N GLY A 263 16.77 -31.73 10.31
CA GLY A 263 16.05 -30.98 9.29
C GLY A 263 14.66 -30.46 9.74
N ALA A 264 14.08 -31.11 10.75
CA ALA A 264 12.82 -30.71 11.38
C ALA A 264 12.97 -30.83 12.89
N PHE A 265 12.30 -29.99 13.66
CA PHE A 265 12.33 -29.99 15.12
C PHE A 265 11.02 -29.46 15.70
N ALA A 266 10.80 -29.64 16.99
CA ALA A 266 9.66 -29.05 17.69
C ALA A 266 10.08 -27.79 18.46
N TYR A 267 9.30 -26.73 18.31
CA TYR A 267 9.46 -25.49 19.09
C TYR A 267 8.12 -25.08 19.72
N ARG A 268 8.11 -24.88 21.05
CA ARG A 268 6.89 -24.58 21.84
C ARG A 268 5.70 -25.50 21.49
N GLY A 269 5.96 -26.83 21.32
CA GLY A 269 4.94 -27.81 21.02
C GLY A 269 4.43 -27.87 19.58
N ARG A 270 5.05 -27.12 18.66
CA ARG A 270 4.70 -27.11 17.22
C ARG A 270 5.86 -27.64 16.39
N MET A 271 5.54 -28.40 15.34
CA MET A 271 6.56 -28.83 14.37
C MET A 271 7.03 -27.61 13.57
N VAL A 272 8.34 -27.50 13.40
CA VAL A 272 8.99 -26.46 12.59
C VAL A 272 9.59 -27.12 11.36
N ASP A 273 9.14 -26.66 10.22
CA ASP A 273 9.57 -27.05 8.88
C ASP A 273 9.93 -25.82 8.05
N PRO A 274 10.47 -25.92 6.82
CA PRO A 274 10.85 -24.78 6.00
C PRO A 274 9.78 -23.71 5.82
N PRO A 275 8.49 -24.00 5.57
CA PRO A 275 7.42 -23.01 5.50
C PRO A 275 7.24 -22.19 6.79
N VAL A 276 7.38 -22.81 7.97
CA VAL A 276 7.27 -22.11 9.25
C VAL A 276 8.46 -21.16 9.44
N VAL A 277 9.67 -21.59 9.07
CA VAL A 277 10.88 -20.76 9.10
C VAL A 277 10.73 -19.55 8.15
N ALA A 278 10.25 -19.77 6.93
CA ALA A 278 10.05 -18.69 5.96
C ALA A 278 9.09 -17.62 6.49
N ARG A 279 7.98 -18.02 7.11
CA ARG A 279 7.03 -17.09 7.75
C ARG A 279 7.65 -16.31 8.92
N ALA A 280 8.48 -16.95 9.74
CA ALA A 280 9.18 -16.30 10.84
C ALA A 280 10.15 -15.22 10.33
N LEU A 281 10.92 -15.53 9.26
CA LEU A 281 11.81 -14.56 8.62
C LEU A 281 11.06 -13.36 8.04
N GLU A 282 9.98 -13.58 7.30
CA GLU A 282 9.14 -12.50 6.74
C GLU A 282 8.57 -11.61 7.85
N LEU A 283 8.08 -12.20 8.94
CA LEU A 283 7.57 -11.45 10.10
C LEU A 283 8.66 -10.56 10.72
N LEU A 284 9.87 -11.08 10.93
CA LEU A 284 10.97 -10.31 11.49
C LEU A 284 11.47 -9.21 10.55
N GLU A 285 11.47 -9.43 9.24
CA GLU A 285 11.76 -8.37 8.26
C GLU A 285 10.75 -7.22 8.35
N ARG A 286 9.46 -7.55 8.45
CA ARG A 286 8.39 -6.56 8.64
C ARG A 286 8.55 -5.81 9.96
N HIS A 287 8.88 -6.50 11.04
CA HIS A 287 9.15 -5.88 12.33
C HIS A 287 10.31 -4.89 12.26
N ARG A 288 11.44 -5.28 11.69
CA ARG A 288 12.61 -4.41 11.50
C ARG A 288 12.30 -3.18 10.63
N ALA A 289 11.48 -3.35 9.58
CA ALA A 289 11.04 -2.25 8.74
C ALA A 289 10.16 -1.26 9.51
N SER A 290 9.26 -1.76 10.36
CA SER A 290 8.44 -0.93 11.26
C SER A 290 9.28 -0.10 12.23
N LEU A 291 10.28 -0.74 12.87
CA LEU A 291 11.19 -0.05 13.81
C LEU A 291 12.02 1.05 13.12
N ARG A 292 12.56 0.76 11.93
CA ARG A 292 13.31 1.77 11.16
C ARG A 292 12.44 2.98 10.83
N ARG A 293 11.16 2.76 10.51
CA ARG A 293 10.25 3.86 10.23
C ARG A 293 9.94 4.70 11.46
N LEU A 294 9.69 4.09 12.60
CA LEU A 294 9.47 4.81 13.86
C LEU A 294 10.69 5.65 14.22
N ALA A 295 11.90 5.09 14.14
CA ALA A 295 13.13 5.82 14.41
C ALA A 295 13.34 7.01 13.45
N ALA A 296 12.93 6.90 12.18
CA ALA A 296 13.00 8.00 11.23
C ALA A 296 12.02 9.14 11.54
N LEU A 297 10.87 8.83 12.12
CA LEU A 297 9.87 9.84 12.53
C LEU A 297 10.27 10.59 13.83
N ASP A 298 11.00 9.93 14.74
CA ASP A 298 11.46 10.54 16.01
C ASP A 298 12.61 11.53 15.80
N HIS A 299 13.24 11.58 14.62
CA HIS A 299 14.36 12.49 14.30
C HIS A 299 13.92 13.73 13.51
N HIS A 300 12.63 13.92 13.25
CA HIS A 300 12.06 15.08 12.56
C HIS A 300 11.01 15.79 13.41
#